data_3f6808a926291ee11cf09db0da3fbf48
#
_entry.id   3f6808a926291ee11cf09db0da3fbf48
#
_cell.length_a   1.000
_cell.length_b   1.000
_cell.length_c   1.000
_cell.angle_alpha   90.00
_cell.angle_beta   90.00
_cell.angle_gamma   90.00
#
_symmetry.space_group_name_H-M   'P 1'
#
loop_
_entity.id
_entity.type
_entity.pdbx_description
1 polymer ?
#
loop_
_entity_poly.entity_id
_entity_poly.type
_entity_poly.pdbx_seq_one_letter_code
_entity_poly.pdbx_strand_id
1 'polypeptide(L)'
;YSSDSLPFADSGVPAVNFSRDGAPGAAYIHNRFDTLDFLCAQALEKTTAHVLAFGETVINAAVFPVERKIPQNIAEEVEKYLYKKELSEAQAE
;
A
#
# COMPACT_ATOMS: atom_id res chain seq x y z
N TYR A 1 7.24 -0.87 -7.26
CA TYR A 1 6.04 -0.04 -7.28
C TYR A 1 5.67 0.42 -5.87
N SER A 2 5.51 1.71 -5.68
CA SER A 2 5.06 2.30 -4.41
C SER A 2 3.59 2.73 -4.51
N SER A 3 2.97 2.92 -3.36
CA SER A 3 1.59 3.37 -3.25
C SER A 3 1.47 4.48 -2.22
N ASP A 4 0.27 5.00 -2.04
CA ASP A 4 -0.03 6.02 -1.04
C ASP A 4 0.18 5.54 0.41
N SER A 5 0.41 4.25 0.62
CA SER A 5 0.81 3.71 1.94
C SER A 5 2.21 4.15 2.37
N LEU A 6 3.08 4.47 1.41
CA LEU A 6 4.48 4.82 1.68
C LEU A 6 4.63 6.05 2.60
N PRO A 7 4.00 7.20 2.35
CA PRO A 7 4.12 8.35 3.22
C PRO A 7 3.53 8.11 4.63
N PHE A 8 2.51 7.27 4.76
CA PHE A 8 1.99 6.86 6.06
C PHE A 8 3.00 6.03 6.83
N ALA A 9 3.59 5.02 6.19
CA ALA A 9 4.62 4.18 6.79
C ALA A 9 5.86 5.01 7.19
N ASP A 10 6.27 5.95 6.35
CA ASP A 10 7.35 6.88 6.65
C ASP A 10 7.08 7.76 7.87
N SER A 11 5.83 8.09 8.11
CA SER A 11 5.38 8.86 9.28
C SER A 11 5.11 8.00 10.52
N GLY A 12 5.40 6.71 10.47
CA GLY A 12 5.18 5.79 11.60
C GLY A 12 3.73 5.31 11.74
N VAL A 13 2.91 5.49 10.70
CA VAL A 13 1.52 5.03 10.67
C VAL A 13 1.44 3.73 9.87
N PRO A 14 1.04 2.61 10.50
CA PRO A 14 0.84 1.36 9.78
C PRO A 14 -0.18 1.52 8.65
N ALA A 15 0.18 1.00 7.49
CA ALA A 15 -0.67 1.03 6.32
C ALA A 15 -0.62 -0.31 5.59
N VAL A 16 -1.72 -0.69 4.97
CA VAL A 16 -1.84 -1.94 4.23
C VAL A 16 -2.31 -1.66 2.81
N ASN A 17 -1.77 -2.41 1.88
CA ASN A 17 -2.21 -2.41 0.49
C ASN A 17 -2.95 -3.70 0.18
N PHE A 18 -4.04 -3.56 -0.55
CA PHE A 18 -4.73 -4.69 -1.16
C PHE A 18 -4.38 -4.72 -2.65
N SER A 19 -3.90 -5.85 -3.11
CA SER A 19 -3.56 -6.04 -4.52
C SER A 19 -4.05 -7.38 -5.05
N ARG A 20 -4.17 -7.49 -6.35
CA ARG A 20 -4.43 -8.73 -7.06
C ARG A 20 -3.34 -8.93 -8.08
N ASP A 21 -2.67 -10.06 -8.02
CA ASP A 21 -1.61 -10.40 -8.95
C ASP A 21 -2.14 -11.16 -10.16
N GLY A 22 -1.43 -11.08 -11.28
CA GLY A 22 -1.72 -11.82 -12.49
C GLY A 22 -2.98 -11.41 -13.25
N ALA A 23 -3.56 -10.25 -12.93
CA ALA A 23 -4.71 -9.76 -13.66
C ALA A 23 -4.37 -9.39 -15.12
N PRO A 24 -5.23 -9.73 -16.09
CA PRO A 24 -5.09 -9.23 -17.44
C PRO A 24 -5.04 -7.70 -17.45
N GLY A 25 -4.14 -7.15 -18.22
CA GLY A 25 -3.98 -5.69 -18.28
C GLY A 25 -3.17 -5.04 -17.16
N ALA A 26 -2.70 -5.79 -16.17
CA ALA A 26 -1.88 -5.24 -15.08
C ALA A 26 -0.61 -4.53 -15.58
N ALA A 27 -0.08 -4.94 -16.72
CA ALA A 27 1.07 -4.29 -17.36
C ALA A 27 0.78 -2.87 -17.88
N TYR A 28 -0.49 -2.52 -18.02
CA TYR A 28 -0.92 -1.22 -18.56
C TYR A 28 -1.21 -0.18 -17.51
N ILE A 29 -1.00 -0.51 -16.24
CA ILE A 29 -1.19 0.44 -15.15
C ILE A 29 -0.41 1.75 -15.42
N HIS A 30 -1.05 2.88 -15.18
CA HIS A 30 -0.49 4.23 -15.39
C HIS A 30 -0.19 4.62 -16.85
N ASN A 31 -0.82 3.97 -17.81
CA ASN A 31 -0.71 4.37 -19.22
C ASN A 31 -2.07 4.39 -19.93
N ARG A 32 -2.08 4.89 -21.17
CA ARG A 32 -3.30 5.06 -21.96
C ARG A 32 -4.01 3.74 -22.34
N PHE A 33 -3.36 2.61 -22.18
CA PHE A 33 -3.93 1.29 -22.46
C PHE A 33 -4.65 0.69 -21.25
N ASP A 34 -4.58 1.33 -20.11
CA ASP A 34 -5.36 0.96 -18.94
C ASP A 34 -6.82 1.41 -19.12
N THR A 35 -7.63 0.53 -19.64
CA THR A 35 -9.01 0.78 -20.04
C THR A 35 -9.99 -0.08 -19.28
N LEU A 36 -11.27 0.26 -19.35
CA LEU A 36 -12.36 -0.50 -18.73
C LEU A 36 -12.48 -1.94 -19.25
N ASP A 37 -11.92 -2.26 -20.39
CA ASP A 37 -11.97 -3.60 -20.99
C ASP A 37 -11.31 -4.68 -20.11
N PHE A 38 -10.41 -4.28 -19.24
CA PHE A 38 -9.73 -5.18 -18.31
C PHE A 38 -10.46 -5.34 -16.97
N LEU A 39 -11.56 -4.63 -16.75
CA LEU A 39 -12.32 -4.71 -15.51
C LEU A 39 -13.37 -5.82 -15.61
N CYS A 40 -13.56 -6.50 -14.47
CA CYS A 40 -14.56 -7.53 -14.30
C CYS A 40 -15.42 -7.19 -13.08
N ALA A 41 -16.73 -7.07 -13.29
CA ALA A 41 -17.68 -6.74 -12.23
C ALA A 41 -17.64 -7.75 -11.06
N GLN A 42 -17.54 -9.03 -11.36
CA GLN A 42 -17.45 -10.08 -10.34
C GLN A 42 -16.16 -9.98 -9.51
N ALA A 43 -15.05 -9.65 -10.16
CA ALA A 43 -13.78 -9.46 -9.48
C ALA A 43 -13.80 -8.24 -8.56
N LEU A 44 -14.40 -7.14 -9.00
CA LEU A 44 -14.60 -5.94 -8.19
C LEU A 44 -15.50 -6.22 -6.99
N GLU A 45 -16.59 -6.95 -7.17
CA GLU A 45 -17.50 -7.34 -6.09
C GLU A 45 -16.78 -8.17 -5.03
N LYS A 46 -16.03 -9.19 -5.42
CA LYS A 46 -15.24 -10.02 -4.50
C LYS A 46 -14.18 -9.22 -3.74
N THR A 47 -13.46 -8.35 -4.42
CA THR A 47 -12.46 -7.49 -3.80
C THR A 47 -13.11 -6.52 -2.81
N THR A 48 -14.22 -5.90 -3.19
CA THR A 48 -14.98 -4.99 -2.34
C THR A 48 -15.47 -5.70 -1.08
N ALA A 49 -16.04 -6.89 -1.21
CA ALA A 49 -16.50 -7.68 -0.07
C ALA A 49 -15.35 -8.03 0.89
N HIS A 50 -14.19 -8.39 0.36
CA HIS A 50 -13.00 -8.69 1.15
C HIS A 50 -12.48 -7.47 1.92
N VAL A 51 -12.33 -6.35 1.24
CA VAL A 51 -11.87 -5.09 1.85
C VAL A 51 -12.87 -4.58 2.89
N LEU A 52 -14.16 -4.69 2.60
CA LEU A 52 -15.22 -4.31 3.52
C LEU A 52 -15.18 -5.15 4.80
N ALA A 53 -15.05 -6.46 4.69
CA ALA A 53 -14.96 -7.36 5.84
C ALA A 53 -13.73 -7.02 6.73
N PHE A 54 -12.60 -6.76 6.11
CA PHE A 54 -11.40 -6.31 6.81
C PHE A 54 -11.64 -4.97 7.52
N GLY A 55 -12.16 -3.98 6.81
CA GLY A 55 -12.42 -2.65 7.33
C GLY A 55 -13.41 -2.67 8.50
N GLU A 56 -14.51 -3.39 8.38
CA GLU A 56 -15.50 -3.55 9.46
C GLU A 56 -14.89 -4.20 10.70
N THR A 57 -14.06 -5.22 10.53
CA THR A 57 -13.40 -5.89 11.64
C THR A 57 -12.46 -4.95 12.40
N VAL A 58 -11.67 -4.16 11.68
CA VAL A 58 -10.72 -3.21 12.29
C VAL A 58 -11.44 -2.03 12.94
N ILE A 59 -12.41 -1.43 12.26
CA ILE A 59 -13.13 -0.23 12.74
C ILE A 59 -13.99 -0.55 13.97
N ASN A 60 -14.61 -1.72 14.00
CA ASN A 60 -15.50 -2.13 15.09
C ASN A 60 -14.78 -2.89 16.23
N ALA A 61 -13.48 -3.05 16.17
CA ALA A 61 -12.74 -3.70 17.23
C ALA A 61 -12.84 -2.90 18.55
N ALA A 62 -13.11 -3.59 19.66
CA ALA A 62 -13.19 -2.98 20.98
C ALA A 62 -11.83 -2.45 21.45
N VAL A 63 -10.76 -3.12 21.04
CA VAL A 63 -9.37 -2.69 21.23
C VAL A 63 -8.76 -2.61 19.82
N PHE A 64 -8.10 -1.50 19.51
CA PHE A 64 -7.48 -1.33 18.20
C PHE A 64 -6.42 -2.42 17.97
N PRO A 65 -6.57 -3.27 16.94
CA PRO A 65 -5.80 -4.50 16.81
C PRO A 65 -4.39 -4.32 16.28
N VAL A 66 -4.01 -3.09 15.93
CA VAL A 66 -2.73 -2.78 15.30
C VAL A 66 -1.97 -1.77 16.15
N GLU A 67 -0.75 -2.09 16.56
CA GLU A 67 0.12 -1.14 17.20
C GLU A 67 0.53 -0.02 16.23
N ARG A 68 0.60 1.20 16.73
CA ARG A 68 1.15 2.33 15.97
C ARG A 68 2.67 2.25 15.92
N LYS A 69 3.16 1.22 15.27
CA LYS A 69 4.58 0.93 15.14
C LYS A 69 4.85 0.32 13.76
N ILE A 70 5.90 0.79 13.12
CA ILE A 70 6.39 0.19 11.88
C ILE A 70 7.49 -0.81 12.24
N PRO A 71 7.40 -2.09 11.79
CA PRO A 71 8.49 -3.04 11.97
C PRO A 71 9.81 -2.49 11.42
N GLN A 72 10.91 -2.77 12.10
CA GLN A 72 12.20 -2.20 11.75
C GLN A 72 12.62 -2.53 10.31
N ASN A 73 12.39 -3.76 9.86
CA ASN A 73 12.69 -4.16 8.49
C ASN A 73 11.92 -3.32 7.46
N ILE A 74 10.68 -2.98 7.74
CA ILE A 74 9.86 -2.11 6.85
C ILE A 74 10.37 -0.67 6.91
N ALA A 75 10.71 -0.17 8.09
CA ALA A 75 11.26 1.17 8.24
C ALA A 75 12.58 1.34 7.46
N GLU A 76 13.45 0.35 7.51
CA GLU A 76 14.71 0.31 6.74
C GLU A 76 14.46 0.30 5.23
N GLU A 77 13.48 -0.49 4.76
CA GLU A 77 13.09 -0.52 3.34
C GLU A 77 12.52 0.82 2.87
N VAL A 78 11.72 1.49 3.69
CA VAL A 78 11.17 2.81 3.41
C VAL A 78 12.28 3.85 3.33
N GLU A 79 13.22 3.85 4.28
CA GLU A 79 14.39 4.73 4.26
C GLU A 79 15.21 4.56 2.98
N LYS A 80 15.49 3.31 2.63
CA LYS A 80 16.22 2.96 1.42
C LYS A 80 15.47 3.42 0.16
N TYR A 81 14.19 3.17 0.09
CA TYR A 81 13.35 3.58 -1.04
C TYR A 81 13.34 5.10 -1.24
N LEU A 82 13.29 5.86 -0.16
CA LEU A 82 13.28 7.32 -0.18
C LEU A 82 14.68 7.95 -0.25
N TYR A 83 15.72 7.16 -0.28
CA TYR A 83 17.13 7.63 -0.32
C TYR A 83 17.49 8.61 0.80
N LYS A 84 16.82 8.52 1.95
CA LYS A 84 17.01 9.47 3.06
C LYS A 84 18.44 9.55 3.54
N LYS A 85 19.12 8.42 3.60
CA LYS A 85 20.50 8.34 4.06
C LYS A 85 21.46 9.04 3.10
N GLU A 86 21.31 8.78 1.81
CA GLU A 86 22.12 9.43 0.77
C GLU A 86 21.88 10.94 0.70
N LEU A 87 20.62 11.37 0.87
CA LEU A 87 20.28 12.78 0.90
C LEU A 87 20.88 13.49 2.12
N SER A 88 20.89 12.85 3.28
CA SER A 88 21.48 13.42 4.49
C SER A 88 23.00 13.54 4.38
N GLU A 89 23.67 12.56 3.79
CA GLU A 89 25.10 12.58 3.53
C GLU A 89 25.48 13.67 2.50
N ALA A 90 24.70 13.80 1.43
CA ALA A 90 24.92 14.82 0.41
C ALA A 90 24.71 16.26 0.94
N GLN A 91 23.85 16.45 1.94
CA GLN A 91 23.65 17.74 2.58
C GLN A 91 24.71 18.09 3.63
N ALA A 92 25.45 17.09 4.12
CA ALA A 92 26.51 17.26 5.10
C ALA A 92 27.88 17.63 4.46
N GLU A 93 28.02 17.44 3.15
CA GLU A 93 29.20 17.85 2.37
C GLU A 93 29.08 19.32 1.94
#